data_d6f384d9f8557daca33056d939d19f9c
#
_entry.id   d6f384d9f8557daca33056d939d19f9c
#
_cell.length_a   1.000
_cell.length_b   1.000
_cell.length_c   1.000
_cell.angle_alpha   90.00
_cell.angle_beta   90.00
_cell.angle_gamma   90.00
#
_symmetry.space_group_name_H-M   'P 1'
#
loop_
_entity.id
_entity.type
_entity.pdbx_description
1 polymer ?
#
loop_
_entity_poly.entity_id
_entity_poly.type
_entity_poly.pdbx_seq_one_letter_code
_entity_poly.pdbx_strand_id
1 'polypeptide(L)'
;VMNYLRLEDMSSDYVFEDCQVEKIVRKAVKKFAAQFIGKKISIELNNLDTNVKTDEKWLGFIIEQLISNAVKYTRNGGKISIYMKETFNSADRILVIEDNGIGITKEDIPRIFERGYTGYNGRMSKKSSGIGLYLCRKAADKLGISIAIESKLDKGTKVLLDMTQKYISHE
;
A
#
# COMPACT_ATOMS: atom_id res chain seq x y z
N VAL A 1 -15.97 8.46 -8.16
CA VAL A 1 -15.07 8.86 -9.27
C VAL A 1 -13.69 8.37 -8.95
N MET A 2 -13.26 7.39 -9.69
CA MET A 2 -11.91 6.88 -9.55
C MET A 2 -10.97 7.74 -10.39
N ASN A 3 -10.10 8.47 -9.71
CA ASN A 3 -9.01 9.14 -10.39
C ASN A 3 -7.99 8.08 -10.79
N TYR A 4 -8.15 7.54 -11.99
CA TYR A 4 -7.10 6.70 -12.55
C TYR A 4 -5.97 7.59 -12.98
N LEU A 5 -4.82 7.44 -12.35
CA LEU A 5 -3.60 7.84 -12.97
C LEU A 5 -3.36 6.84 -14.09
N ARG A 6 -3.30 7.32 -15.31
CA ARG A 6 -3.07 6.45 -16.46
C ARG A 6 -1.64 5.92 -16.40
N LEU A 7 -1.46 4.63 -16.65
CA LEU A 7 -0.12 4.04 -16.74
C LEU A 7 0.75 4.75 -17.79
N GLU A 8 0.12 5.27 -18.82
CA GLU A 8 0.78 6.04 -19.87
C GLU A 8 1.40 7.33 -19.31
N ASP A 9 0.75 7.95 -18.32
CA ASP A 9 1.26 9.14 -17.66
C ASP A 9 2.51 8.85 -16.82
N MET A 10 2.73 7.59 -16.47
CA MET A 10 3.93 7.17 -15.74
C MET A 10 5.18 7.11 -16.60
N SER A 11 5.05 7.03 -17.93
CA SER A 11 6.21 6.80 -18.79
C SER A 11 7.04 8.04 -19.03
N SER A 12 6.52 9.23 -18.77
CA SER A 12 7.15 10.46 -19.24
C SER A 12 7.57 11.45 -18.14
N ASP A 13 6.97 11.46 -16.96
CA ASP A 13 7.14 12.59 -16.03
C ASP A 13 7.25 12.18 -14.56
N TYR A 14 8.30 11.39 -14.22
CA TYR A 14 8.61 11.17 -12.81
C TYR A 14 9.36 12.36 -12.25
N VAL A 15 8.91 12.87 -11.12
CA VAL A 15 9.64 13.87 -10.35
C VAL A 15 10.11 13.20 -9.06
N PHE A 16 11.37 12.75 -9.05
CA PHE A 16 11.98 12.20 -7.83
C PHE A 16 12.47 13.34 -6.97
N GLU A 17 11.89 13.45 -5.79
CA GLU A 17 12.25 14.48 -4.81
C GLU A 17 12.15 13.90 -3.40
N ASP A 18 12.73 14.60 -2.43
CA ASP A 18 12.62 14.19 -1.03
C ASP A 18 11.19 14.39 -0.56
N CYS A 19 10.56 13.30 -0.13
CA CYS A 19 9.19 13.28 0.33
C CYS A 19 9.12 12.87 1.80
N GLN A 20 8.27 13.54 2.56
CA GLN A 20 8.00 13.17 3.94
C GLN A 20 6.92 12.09 3.97
N VAL A 21 7.29 10.90 4.41
CA VAL A 21 6.38 9.76 4.43
C VAL A 21 5.15 10.05 5.27
N GLU A 22 5.32 10.68 6.43
CA GLU A 22 4.22 11.01 7.33
C GLU A 22 3.13 11.84 6.64
N LYS A 23 3.53 12.85 5.88
CA LYS A 23 2.57 13.70 5.15
C LYS A 23 1.76 12.92 4.13
N ILE A 24 2.43 12.05 3.39
CA ILE A 24 1.79 11.23 2.35
C ILE A 24 0.79 10.26 2.98
N VAL A 25 1.21 9.59 4.06
CA VAL A 25 0.35 8.63 4.77
C VAL A 25 -0.85 9.34 5.38
N ARG A 26 -0.65 10.47 6.06
CA ARG A 26 -1.76 11.20 6.69
C ARG A 26 -2.76 11.72 5.68
N LYS A 27 -2.29 12.18 4.54
CA LYS A 27 -3.16 12.62 3.44
C LYS A 27 -4.00 11.46 2.90
N ALA A 28 -3.39 10.31 2.73
CA ALA A 28 -4.08 9.11 2.27
C ALA A 28 -5.12 8.63 3.29
N VAL A 29 -4.75 8.57 4.57
CA VAL A 29 -5.66 8.18 5.66
C VAL A 29 -6.88 9.08 5.71
N LYS A 30 -6.70 10.38 5.54
CA LYS A 30 -7.79 11.36 5.53
C LYS A 30 -8.86 11.04 4.50
N LYS A 31 -8.46 10.54 3.34
CA LYS A 31 -9.40 10.18 2.27
C LYS A 31 -10.35 9.05 2.66
N PHE A 32 -9.96 8.23 3.61
CA PHE A 32 -10.75 7.06 4.04
C PHE A 32 -11.39 7.25 5.41
N ALA A 33 -11.38 8.47 5.95
CA ALA A 33 -11.90 8.76 7.29
C ALA A 33 -13.34 8.29 7.47
N ALA A 34 -14.21 8.51 6.48
CA ALA A 34 -15.61 8.09 6.54
C ALA A 34 -15.74 6.56 6.64
N GLN A 35 -14.91 5.83 5.91
CA GLN A 35 -14.92 4.37 5.94
C GLN A 35 -14.41 3.83 7.28
N PHE A 36 -13.38 4.45 7.86
CA PHE A 36 -12.88 4.08 9.18
C PHE A 36 -13.96 4.26 10.23
N ILE A 37 -14.64 5.40 10.21
CA ILE A 37 -15.72 5.69 11.14
C ILE A 37 -16.87 4.72 10.93
N GLY A 38 -17.30 4.51 9.69
CA GLY A 38 -18.43 3.64 9.36
C GLY A 38 -18.22 2.19 9.77
N LYS A 39 -17.01 1.68 9.65
CA LYS A 39 -16.65 0.31 10.04
C LYS A 39 -16.08 0.23 11.46
N LYS A 40 -15.98 1.35 12.17
CA LYS A 40 -15.37 1.43 13.49
C LYS A 40 -13.96 0.85 13.54
N ILE A 41 -13.18 1.10 12.48
CA ILE A 41 -11.80 0.66 12.39
C ILE A 41 -10.90 1.67 13.10
N SER A 42 -10.05 1.15 13.99
CA SER A 42 -9.01 1.96 14.65
C SER A 42 -7.83 2.12 13.71
N ILE A 43 -7.32 3.34 13.61
CA ILE A 43 -6.10 3.64 12.85
C ILE A 43 -5.00 3.99 13.84
N GLU A 44 -3.84 3.37 13.66
CA GLU A 44 -2.64 3.67 14.44
C GLU A 44 -1.49 4.00 13.51
N LEU A 45 -0.91 5.19 13.67
CA LEU A 45 0.23 5.65 12.88
C LEU A 45 1.44 5.81 13.80
N ASN A 46 2.52 5.13 13.49
CA ASN A 46 3.74 5.14 14.31
C ASN A 46 4.99 5.27 13.46
N ASN A 47 5.99 5.96 14.00
CA ASN A 47 7.34 5.99 13.43
C ASN A 47 7.37 6.38 11.94
N LEU A 48 6.59 7.40 11.57
CA LEU A 48 6.49 7.85 10.18
C LEU A 48 7.39 9.06 9.86
N ASP A 49 8.13 9.56 10.84
CA ASP A 49 9.01 10.72 10.66
C ASP A 49 10.28 10.30 9.91
N THR A 50 10.13 10.13 8.61
CA THR A 50 11.24 9.76 7.74
C THR A 50 11.00 10.33 6.34
N ASN A 51 12.09 10.50 5.60
CA ASN A 51 12.06 10.97 4.23
C ASN A 51 12.48 9.85 3.29
N VAL A 52 11.86 9.84 2.11
CA VAL A 52 12.24 8.96 1.01
C VAL A 52 12.36 9.78 -0.25
N LYS A 53 13.22 9.36 -1.15
CA LYS A 53 13.35 10.01 -2.47
C LYS A 53 12.53 9.23 -3.48
N THR A 54 11.44 9.82 -3.93
CA THR A 54 10.52 9.16 -4.85
C THR A 54 9.58 10.20 -5.47
N ASP A 55 8.66 9.74 -6.30
CA ASP A 55 7.60 10.59 -6.84
C ASP A 55 6.43 10.59 -5.83
N GLU A 56 6.16 11.74 -5.24
CA GLU A 56 5.15 11.90 -4.19
C GLU A 56 3.75 11.49 -4.67
N LYS A 57 3.39 11.89 -5.87
CA LYS A 57 2.07 11.62 -6.46
C LYS A 57 1.84 10.12 -6.61
N TRP A 58 2.82 9.41 -7.15
CA TRP A 58 2.69 7.97 -7.38
C TRP A 58 2.81 7.15 -6.10
N LEU A 59 3.67 7.57 -5.18
CA LEU A 59 3.72 6.93 -3.86
C LEU A 59 2.39 7.11 -3.12
N GLY A 60 1.81 8.30 -3.19
CA GLY A 60 0.48 8.56 -2.62
C GLY A 60 -0.57 7.65 -3.20
N PHE A 61 -0.56 7.45 -4.51
CA PHE A 61 -1.49 6.53 -5.18
C PHE A 61 -1.33 5.09 -4.67
N ILE A 62 -0.08 4.61 -4.57
CA ILE A 62 0.19 3.26 -4.06
C ILE A 62 -0.36 3.10 -2.64
N ILE A 63 -0.05 4.04 -1.76
CA ILE A 63 -0.49 3.99 -0.37
C ILE A 63 -2.03 4.02 -0.28
N GLU A 64 -2.68 4.86 -1.07
CA GLU A 64 -4.15 4.91 -1.11
C GLU A 64 -4.77 3.57 -1.53
N GLN A 65 -4.20 2.92 -2.54
CA GLN A 65 -4.70 1.61 -2.98
C GLN A 65 -4.55 0.55 -1.89
N LEU A 66 -3.43 0.57 -1.19
CA LEU A 66 -3.17 -0.38 -0.11
C LEU A 66 -4.08 -0.13 1.10
N ILE A 67 -4.33 1.13 1.44
CA ILE A 67 -5.27 1.48 2.51
C ILE A 67 -6.69 1.07 2.12
N SER A 68 -7.10 1.34 0.89
CA SER A 68 -8.41 0.94 0.38
C SER A 68 -8.63 -0.57 0.54
N ASN A 69 -7.62 -1.34 0.19
CA ASN A 69 -7.66 -2.80 0.33
C ASN A 69 -7.75 -3.22 1.80
N ALA A 70 -6.93 -2.60 2.66
CA ALA A 70 -6.96 -2.90 4.09
C ALA A 70 -8.34 -2.61 4.69
N VAL A 71 -8.95 -1.48 4.34
CA VAL A 71 -10.30 -1.13 4.81
C VAL A 71 -11.32 -2.15 4.35
N LYS A 72 -11.23 -2.57 3.08
CA LYS A 72 -12.17 -3.52 2.48
C LYS A 72 -12.17 -4.85 3.23
N TYR A 73 -11.00 -5.35 3.60
CA TYR A 73 -10.87 -6.69 4.19
C TYR A 73 -10.75 -6.70 5.70
N THR A 74 -10.77 -5.54 6.35
CA THR A 74 -10.82 -5.44 7.80
C THR A 74 -12.27 -5.47 8.27
N ARG A 75 -12.54 -6.27 9.27
CA ARG A 75 -13.89 -6.41 9.85
C ARG A 75 -14.27 -5.16 10.63
N ASN A 76 -15.58 -4.96 10.84
CA ASN A 76 -16.07 -3.90 11.71
C ASN A 76 -15.41 -4.01 13.08
N GLY A 77 -14.91 -2.90 13.60
CA GLY A 77 -14.20 -2.88 14.88
C GLY A 77 -12.74 -3.32 14.81
N GLY A 78 -12.22 -3.59 13.61
CA GLY A 78 -10.85 -4.01 13.42
C GLY A 78 -9.84 -2.87 13.57
N LYS A 79 -8.59 -3.17 13.21
CA LYS A 79 -7.48 -2.24 13.38
C LYS A 79 -6.56 -2.25 12.17
N ILE A 80 -6.12 -1.06 11.77
CA ILE A 80 -5.10 -0.87 10.74
C ILE A 80 -3.96 -0.07 11.36
N SER A 81 -2.73 -0.57 11.21
CA SER A 81 -1.51 0.10 11.70
C SER A 81 -0.61 0.40 10.52
N ILE A 82 -0.08 1.62 10.47
CA ILE A 82 0.85 2.04 9.43
C ILE A 82 2.10 2.60 10.11
N TYR A 83 3.26 2.05 9.76
CA TYR A 83 4.51 2.41 10.42
C TYR A 83 5.71 2.07 9.55
N MET A 84 6.81 2.78 9.80
CA MET A 84 8.09 2.39 9.21
C MET A 84 8.69 1.27 10.05
N LYS A 85 9.11 0.20 9.38
CA LYS A 85 9.72 -0.95 10.04
C LYS A 85 11.07 -0.57 10.64
N GLU A 86 11.30 -0.95 11.89
CA GLU A 86 12.60 -0.81 12.51
C GLU A 86 13.51 -1.95 12.02
N THR A 87 14.68 -1.59 11.54
CA THR A 87 15.68 -2.55 11.06
C THR A 87 17.04 -2.16 11.61
N PHE A 88 17.99 -3.09 11.51
CA PHE A 88 19.37 -2.83 11.93
C PHE A 88 20.10 -1.88 10.97
N ASN A 89 19.64 -1.76 9.74
CA ASN A 89 20.26 -0.89 8.75
C ASN A 89 19.51 0.44 8.71
N SER A 90 20.17 1.52 9.14
CA SER A 90 19.56 2.86 9.18
C SER A 90 19.16 3.40 7.80
N ALA A 91 19.70 2.82 6.73
CA ALA A 91 19.35 3.22 5.37
C ALA A 91 18.06 2.57 4.88
N ASP A 92 17.55 1.55 5.56
CA ASP A 92 16.32 0.88 5.15
C ASP A 92 15.12 1.82 5.26
N ARG A 93 14.25 1.72 4.26
CA ARG A 93 13.01 2.50 4.19
C ARG A 93 11.87 1.57 3.80
N ILE A 94 11.32 0.89 4.81
CA ILE A 94 10.25 -0.10 4.62
C ILE A 94 9.00 0.39 5.34
N LEU A 95 7.96 0.73 4.58
CA LEU A 95 6.67 1.12 5.13
C LEU A 95 5.79 -0.12 5.24
N VAL A 96 5.18 -0.32 6.40
CA VAL A 96 4.27 -1.45 6.64
C VAL A 96 2.85 -0.92 6.80
N ILE A 97 1.93 -1.54 6.09
CA ILE A 97 0.48 -1.34 6.27
C ILE A 97 -0.07 -2.68 6.73
N GLU A 98 -0.50 -2.71 7.98
CA GLU A 98 -0.91 -3.94 8.66
C GLU A 98 -2.37 -3.87 9.08
N ASP A 99 -3.15 -4.90 8.74
CA ASP A 99 -4.51 -5.02 9.22
C ASP A 99 -4.71 -6.35 9.94
N ASN A 100 -5.72 -6.39 10.81
CA ASN A 100 -6.13 -7.62 11.49
C ASN A 100 -7.40 -8.20 10.86
N GLY A 101 -7.53 -8.07 9.56
CA GLY A 101 -8.71 -8.51 8.82
C GLY A 101 -8.72 -10.00 8.51
N ILE A 102 -9.48 -10.34 7.49
CA ILE A 102 -9.74 -11.74 7.13
C ILE A 102 -8.53 -12.47 6.56
N GLY A 103 -7.49 -11.74 6.15
CA GLY A 103 -6.30 -12.33 5.57
C GLY A 103 -6.49 -12.80 4.13
N ILE A 104 -5.41 -13.34 3.57
CA ILE A 104 -5.36 -13.84 2.20
C ILE A 104 -4.87 -15.28 2.23
N THR A 105 -5.51 -16.16 1.46
CA THR A 105 -5.07 -17.56 1.38
C THR A 105 -3.71 -17.67 0.73
N LYS A 106 -2.95 -18.71 1.06
CA LYS A 106 -1.65 -18.99 0.44
C LYS A 106 -1.73 -19.06 -1.08
N GLU A 107 -2.81 -19.62 -1.59
CA GLU A 107 -3.04 -19.80 -3.02
C GLU A 107 -3.26 -18.46 -3.71
N ASP A 108 -3.89 -17.51 -3.04
CA ASP A 108 -4.21 -16.19 -3.60
C ASP A 108 -3.04 -15.22 -3.55
N ILE A 109 -2.15 -15.31 -2.55
CA ILE A 109 -1.04 -14.35 -2.37
C ILE A 109 -0.24 -14.12 -3.65
N PRO A 110 0.22 -15.16 -4.38
CA PRO A 110 1.01 -14.94 -5.60
C PRO A 110 0.24 -14.27 -6.73
N ARG A 111 -1.08 -14.23 -6.64
CA ARG A 111 -1.94 -13.78 -7.73
C ARG A 111 -2.64 -12.45 -7.49
N ILE A 112 -2.53 -11.88 -6.29
CA ILE A 112 -3.31 -10.69 -5.94
C ILE A 112 -3.00 -9.46 -6.78
N PHE A 113 -1.83 -9.40 -7.41
CA PHE A 113 -1.43 -8.30 -8.28
C PHE A 113 -1.76 -8.54 -9.75
N GLU A 114 -2.33 -9.70 -10.10
CA GLU A 114 -2.74 -9.97 -11.47
C GLU A 114 -3.91 -9.07 -11.86
N ARG A 115 -3.89 -8.61 -13.11
CA ARG A 115 -4.96 -7.75 -13.61
C ARG A 115 -6.31 -8.48 -13.58
N GLY A 116 -7.27 -7.86 -12.90
CA GLY A 116 -8.63 -8.42 -12.80
C GLY A 116 -8.78 -9.53 -11.79
N TYR A 117 -7.71 -9.89 -11.06
CA TYR A 117 -7.82 -10.96 -10.07
C TYR A 117 -8.46 -10.43 -8.79
N THR A 118 -9.55 -11.03 -8.36
CA THR A 118 -10.29 -10.63 -7.16
C THR A 118 -10.17 -11.63 -6.02
N GLY A 119 -9.69 -12.85 -6.29
CA GLY A 119 -9.51 -13.90 -5.29
C GLY A 119 -10.82 -14.33 -4.63
N TYR A 120 -10.72 -15.22 -3.65
CA TYR A 120 -11.87 -15.67 -2.87
C TYR A 120 -12.56 -14.52 -2.13
N ASN A 121 -11.75 -13.68 -1.48
CA ASN A 121 -12.26 -12.54 -0.71
C ASN A 121 -12.86 -11.47 -1.62
N GLY A 122 -12.31 -11.29 -2.80
CA GLY A 122 -12.79 -10.32 -3.78
C GLY A 122 -14.14 -10.69 -4.37
N ARG A 123 -14.45 -11.98 -4.46
CA ARG A 123 -15.74 -12.46 -4.96
C ARG A 123 -16.90 -12.09 -4.03
N MET A 124 -16.61 -11.90 -2.76
CA MET A 124 -17.61 -11.50 -1.78
C MET A 124 -17.86 -9.98 -1.79
N SER A 125 -17.02 -9.23 -2.49
CA SER A 125 -17.16 -7.80 -2.64
C SER A 125 -17.52 -7.46 -4.08
N LYS A 126 -18.75 -7.06 -4.31
CA LYS A 126 -19.26 -6.69 -5.65
C LYS A 126 -18.56 -5.45 -6.23
N LYS A 127 -17.76 -4.73 -5.43
CA LYS A 127 -17.10 -3.48 -5.82
C LYS A 127 -15.64 -3.65 -6.20
N SER A 128 -15.09 -4.86 -6.09
CA SER A 128 -13.68 -5.09 -6.41
C SER A 128 -13.51 -5.34 -7.91
N SER A 129 -12.74 -4.48 -8.58
CA SER A 129 -12.44 -4.63 -10.01
C SER A 129 -11.16 -5.44 -10.26
N GLY A 130 -10.34 -5.66 -9.22
CA GLY A 130 -9.05 -6.32 -9.37
C GLY A 130 -8.00 -5.47 -10.09
N ILE A 131 -8.29 -4.19 -10.36
CA ILE A 131 -7.39 -3.30 -11.10
C ILE A 131 -6.50 -2.50 -10.16
N GLY A 132 -6.98 -2.17 -8.96
CA GLY A 132 -6.25 -1.34 -8.02
C GLY A 132 -4.89 -1.89 -7.65
N LEU A 133 -4.80 -3.16 -7.26
CA LEU A 133 -3.52 -3.78 -6.90
C LEU A 133 -2.63 -3.99 -8.12
N TYR A 134 -3.20 -4.30 -9.28
CA TYR A 134 -2.44 -4.38 -10.53
C TYR A 134 -1.74 -3.06 -10.85
N LEU A 135 -2.48 -1.95 -10.78
CA LEU A 135 -1.93 -0.62 -11.02
C LEU A 135 -0.89 -0.23 -9.96
N CYS A 136 -1.14 -0.61 -8.71
CA CYS A 136 -0.22 -0.41 -7.60
C CYS A 136 1.12 -1.07 -7.87
N ARG A 137 1.11 -2.33 -8.32
CA ARG A 137 2.33 -3.08 -8.66
C ARG A 137 3.07 -2.42 -9.83
N LYS A 138 2.35 -2.00 -10.86
CA LYS A 138 2.93 -1.32 -12.00
C LYS A 138 3.60 -0.01 -11.60
N ALA A 139 2.92 0.79 -10.77
CA ALA A 139 3.48 2.03 -10.25
C ALA A 139 4.73 1.77 -9.41
N ALA A 140 4.69 0.79 -8.51
CA ALA A 140 5.82 0.43 -7.66
C ALA A 140 7.03 -0.01 -8.50
N ASP A 141 6.82 -0.86 -9.49
CA ASP A 141 7.89 -1.32 -10.39
C ASP A 141 8.57 -0.14 -11.08
N LYS A 142 7.80 0.84 -11.54
CA LYS A 142 8.33 2.03 -12.19
C LYS A 142 9.15 2.91 -11.23
N LEU A 143 8.75 2.97 -9.97
CA LEU A 143 9.46 3.76 -8.94
C LEU A 143 10.63 3.01 -8.30
N GLY A 144 10.83 1.75 -8.63
CA GLY A 144 11.84 0.93 -7.98
C GLY A 144 11.47 0.52 -6.55
N ILE A 145 10.18 0.49 -6.25
CA ILE A 145 9.67 0.10 -4.94
C ILE A 145 9.26 -1.38 -5.00
N SER A 146 9.73 -2.17 -4.04
CA SER A 146 9.31 -3.57 -3.92
C SER A 146 8.12 -3.68 -2.99
N ILE A 147 7.16 -4.54 -3.34
CA ILE A 147 5.99 -4.82 -2.51
C ILE A 147 6.04 -6.28 -2.09
N ALA A 148 5.99 -6.54 -0.79
CA ALA A 148 5.89 -7.87 -0.24
C ALA A 148 4.61 -8.00 0.57
N ILE A 149 4.02 -9.19 0.58
CA ILE A 149 2.80 -9.49 1.31
C ILE A 149 3.07 -10.63 2.28
N GLU A 150 2.72 -10.42 3.53
CA GLU A 150 2.68 -11.46 4.55
C GLU A 150 1.25 -11.54 5.05
N SER A 151 0.61 -12.67 4.89
CA SER A 151 -0.78 -12.81 5.29
C SER A 151 -1.09 -14.21 5.80
N LYS A 152 -2.02 -14.27 6.72
CA LYS A 152 -2.53 -15.52 7.26
C LYS A 152 -4.03 -15.39 7.41
N LEU A 153 -4.76 -16.39 6.94
CA LEU A 153 -6.22 -16.41 6.98
C LEU A 153 -6.70 -16.21 8.42
N ASP A 154 -7.68 -15.33 8.59
CA ASP A 154 -8.28 -14.93 9.87
C ASP A 154 -7.33 -14.23 10.85
N LYS A 155 -6.11 -13.93 10.45
CA LYS A 155 -5.13 -13.20 11.28
C LYS A 155 -4.86 -11.79 10.77
N GLY A 156 -4.96 -11.60 9.47
CA GLY A 156 -4.73 -10.32 8.84
C GLY A 156 -3.61 -10.32 7.83
N THR A 157 -3.26 -9.14 7.36
CA THR A 157 -2.30 -8.96 6.27
C THR A 157 -1.33 -7.83 6.59
N LYS A 158 -0.06 -8.04 6.27
CA LYS A 158 0.97 -7.00 6.25
C LYS A 158 1.40 -6.80 4.81
N VAL A 159 1.34 -5.56 4.37
CA VAL A 159 1.93 -5.16 3.09
C VAL A 159 3.17 -4.35 3.40
N LEU A 160 4.31 -4.75 2.85
CA LEU A 160 5.59 -4.10 3.06
C LEU A 160 6.03 -3.41 1.78
N LEU A 161 6.19 -2.10 1.85
CA LEU A 161 6.72 -1.28 0.75
C LEU A 161 8.19 -1.00 1.03
N ASP A 162 9.08 -1.65 0.30
CA ASP A 162 10.51 -1.38 0.42
C ASP A 162 10.90 -0.27 -0.53
N MET A 163 11.13 0.90 0.04
CA MET A 163 11.51 2.12 -0.66
C MET A 163 12.99 2.44 -0.47
N THR A 164 13.75 1.48 0.03
CA THR A 164 15.18 1.66 0.28
C THR A 164 15.89 1.98 -1.04
N GLN A 165 16.70 3.04 -1.03
CA GLN A 165 17.49 3.39 -2.19
C GLN A 165 18.60 2.37 -2.40
N LYS A 166 18.62 1.80 -3.60
CA LYS A 166 19.73 0.94 -4.02
C LYS A 166 20.75 1.83 -4.72
N TYR A 167 21.95 1.91 -4.13
CA TYR A 167 23.03 2.57 -4.82
C TYR A 167 23.44 1.73 -6.02
N ILE A 168 23.23 2.27 -7.20
CA ILE A 168 23.88 1.73 -8.37
C ILE A 168 25.22 2.45 -8.42
N SER A 169 26.31 1.73 -8.13
CA SER A 169 27.63 2.28 -8.33
C SER A 169 27.84 2.40 -9.84
N HIS A 170 27.88 3.63 -10.30
CA HIS A 170 28.39 3.90 -11.63
C HIS A 170 29.91 3.94 -11.52
N GLU A 171 30.54 2.88 -11.89
CA GLU A 171 31.95 2.93 -12.22
C GLU A 171 32.10 3.27 -13.69
#